data_3c1c7b18369794bc14476d45588fba00
#
_entry.id   3c1c7b18369794bc14476d45588fba00
#
_cell.length_a   1.000
_cell.length_b   1.000
_cell.length_c   1.000
_cell.angle_alpha   90.00
_cell.angle_beta   90.00
_cell.angle_gamma   90.00
#
_symmetry.space_group_name_H-M   'P 1'
#
loop_
_entity.id
_entity.type
_entity.pdbx_description
1 polymer ?
#
loop_
_entity_poly.entity_id
_entity_poly.type
_entity_poly.pdbx_seq_one_letter_code
_entity_poly.pdbx_strand_id
1 'polypeptide(L)'
;MVFIFSSEVNEVLSTLAILFLIAVVLFVLCYKIYGSYMANIYGLNDDVQTPAEALFDGIDYCPAHPAVLLGHHFASIAGAGPIVGPITAAAMFGWLPAYLWCLIGSAFLGGPHDMGALVASMRHDGKSVGEVVDKWIGRRGKILFLCFTILALVLIVAVFLQLSAGSFAADPAVAFSATLYIGMALLFGVLIYKYHVPLWLMTVVMVPIVIYACWYGNQAAWVAEVFKLPMETWRWILAGYIFFASVLPVWLLLQPRDYLASYFLYFAVIIGTIGMLMGKGEGFEVVLPAFKGFVANNQYIWPMLFVIVACGAISGFHSLVGSGTTSKQLRKEKDTVLVGYGSMLLEGLVAVIAIATIMITGTIAQGGPTITYAQGFGKFAAIIGIDPKVGMSLGLLAINSFLLTSLDTATRLTRYQIQELSNMKIDKYTATVIAVAAGMALLLTKAHGPTGNVIPAWAAIWPIFGASNQLVAALALLTIGVWVGKALKKDNRFAMYPMWFMLVTTVAALGFLIKDNMAYEHPNYILVVPSIILLVLAIMMVFESLKALKNPDIKA
;
A
#
# COMPACT_ATOMS: atom_id res chain seq x y z
N MET A 1 -15.82 -6.13 -27.33
CA MET A 1 -16.05 -6.74 -26.00
C MET A 1 -17.23 -6.14 -25.24
N VAL A 2 -17.74 -4.97 -25.59
CA VAL A 2 -18.92 -4.31 -24.97
C VAL A 2 -20.27 -4.89 -25.45
N PHE A 3 -20.29 -5.68 -26.50
CA PHE A 3 -21.53 -6.21 -27.15
C PHE A 3 -21.87 -7.67 -26.84
N ILE A 4 -21.19 -8.36 -25.90
CA ILE A 4 -21.39 -9.80 -25.66
C ILE A 4 -22.28 -10.10 -24.45
N PHE A 5 -22.73 -9.11 -23.71
CA PHE A 5 -23.68 -9.37 -22.63
C PHE A 5 -25.10 -9.23 -23.16
N SER A 6 -25.68 -10.35 -23.58
CA SER A 6 -27.11 -10.43 -23.89
C SER A 6 -27.96 -10.03 -22.68
N SER A 7 -29.11 -9.42 -22.92
CA SER A 7 -30.06 -9.00 -21.89
C SER A 7 -30.41 -10.10 -20.87
N GLU A 8 -30.35 -11.37 -21.27
CA GLU A 8 -30.65 -12.52 -20.42
C GLU A 8 -29.60 -12.78 -19.32
N VAL A 9 -28.29 -12.50 -19.58
CA VAL A 9 -27.24 -12.65 -18.55
C VAL A 9 -27.33 -11.55 -17.49
N ASN A 10 -27.79 -10.36 -17.86
CA ASN A 10 -28.02 -9.25 -16.93
C ASN A 10 -29.22 -9.45 -15.96
N GLU A 11 -30.16 -10.35 -16.29
CA GLU A 11 -31.23 -10.71 -15.35
C GLU A 11 -30.73 -11.60 -14.20
N VAL A 12 -29.68 -12.40 -14.43
CA VAL A 12 -29.17 -13.34 -13.43
C VAL A 12 -28.02 -12.73 -12.58
N LEU A 13 -27.05 -12.08 -13.22
CA LEU A 13 -25.88 -11.50 -12.56
C LEU A 13 -25.75 -10.01 -12.91
N SER A 14 -25.51 -9.16 -11.88
CA SER A 14 -25.19 -7.75 -12.10
C SER A 14 -23.81 -7.58 -12.76
N THR A 15 -23.58 -6.45 -13.44
CA THR A 15 -22.25 -6.11 -14.00
C THR A 15 -21.16 -6.16 -12.93
N LEU A 16 -21.45 -5.72 -11.69
CA LEU A 16 -20.53 -5.78 -10.58
C LEU A 16 -20.13 -7.22 -10.23
N ALA A 17 -21.12 -8.13 -10.19
CA ALA A 17 -20.88 -9.55 -9.90
C ALA A 17 -20.00 -10.21 -10.96
N ILE A 18 -20.26 -9.92 -12.24
CA ILE A 18 -19.45 -10.46 -13.34
C ILE A 18 -18.00 -9.99 -13.24
N LEU A 19 -17.76 -8.70 -13.04
CA LEU A 19 -16.43 -8.14 -12.89
C LEU A 19 -15.71 -8.73 -11.67
N PHE A 20 -16.40 -8.89 -10.55
CA PHE A 20 -15.84 -9.52 -9.36
C PHE A 20 -15.43 -10.97 -9.60
N LEU A 21 -16.31 -11.77 -10.22
CA LEU A 21 -16.02 -13.17 -10.52
C LEU A 21 -14.85 -13.34 -11.49
N ILE A 22 -14.75 -12.48 -12.52
CA ILE A 22 -13.60 -12.45 -13.44
C ILE A 22 -12.31 -12.19 -12.65
N ALA A 23 -12.31 -11.20 -11.74
CA ALA A 23 -11.15 -10.89 -10.90
C ALA A 23 -10.74 -12.08 -10.02
N VAL A 24 -11.69 -12.68 -9.31
CA VAL A 24 -11.43 -13.82 -8.42
C VAL A 24 -10.89 -15.03 -9.20
N VAL A 25 -11.52 -15.38 -10.32
CA VAL A 25 -11.07 -16.50 -11.16
C VAL A 25 -9.66 -16.26 -11.67
N LEU A 26 -9.38 -15.06 -12.20
CA LEU A 26 -8.03 -14.71 -12.68
C LEU A 26 -7.01 -14.81 -11.55
N PHE A 27 -7.28 -14.22 -10.38
CA PHE A 27 -6.34 -14.21 -9.25
C PHE A 27 -6.09 -15.62 -8.70
N VAL A 28 -7.13 -16.46 -8.59
CA VAL A 28 -6.96 -17.86 -8.16
C VAL A 28 -6.14 -18.66 -9.17
N LEU A 29 -6.37 -18.48 -10.46
CA LEU A 29 -5.57 -19.14 -11.51
C LEU A 29 -4.11 -18.65 -11.47
N CYS A 30 -3.88 -17.34 -11.38
CA CYS A 30 -2.54 -16.79 -11.28
C CYS A 30 -1.83 -17.27 -10.01
N TYR A 31 -2.51 -17.31 -8.87
CA TYR A 31 -1.94 -17.84 -7.62
C TYR A 31 -1.45 -19.28 -7.78
N LYS A 32 -2.29 -20.15 -8.35
CA LYS A 32 -1.96 -21.56 -8.53
C LYS A 32 -0.90 -21.81 -9.62
N ILE A 33 -1.01 -21.13 -10.75
CA ILE A 33 -0.13 -21.40 -11.91
C ILE A 33 1.14 -20.57 -11.82
N TYR A 34 0.99 -19.24 -11.78
CA TYR A 34 2.13 -18.33 -11.85
C TYR A 34 2.89 -18.24 -10.53
N GLY A 35 2.19 -18.29 -9.38
CA GLY A 35 2.83 -18.39 -8.06
C GLY A 35 3.66 -19.67 -7.92
N SER A 36 3.16 -20.82 -8.39
CA SER A 36 3.91 -22.09 -8.39
C SER A 36 5.11 -22.06 -9.36
N TYR A 37 4.94 -21.43 -10.53
CA TYR A 37 6.04 -21.23 -11.48
C TYR A 37 7.18 -20.43 -10.84
N MET A 38 6.87 -19.34 -10.15
CA MET A 38 7.87 -18.52 -9.46
C MET A 38 8.53 -19.25 -8.28
N ALA A 39 7.76 -20.02 -7.51
CA ALA A 39 8.30 -20.86 -6.43
C ALA A 39 9.36 -21.84 -6.97
N ASN A 40 9.13 -22.42 -8.15
CA ASN A 40 10.09 -23.30 -8.83
C ASN A 40 11.33 -22.53 -9.34
N ILE A 41 11.18 -21.31 -9.85
CA ILE A 41 12.34 -20.47 -10.23
C ILE A 41 13.22 -20.20 -9.04
N TYR A 42 12.64 -19.81 -7.90
CA TYR A 42 13.38 -19.54 -6.68
C TYR A 42 13.91 -20.81 -5.98
N GLY A 43 13.40 -21.99 -6.35
CA GLY A 43 13.77 -23.26 -5.72
C GLY A 43 13.43 -23.27 -4.23
N LEU A 44 12.20 -22.86 -3.87
CA LEU A 44 11.76 -22.78 -2.48
C LEU A 44 11.70 -24.16 -1.84
N ASN A 45 12.36 -24.30 -0.70
CA ASN A 45 12.45 -25.55 0.06
C ASN A 45 12.18 -25.31 1.54
N ASP A 46 11.19 -26.01 2.10
CA ASP A 46 10.79 -25.90 3.50
C ASP A 46 11.74 -26.59 4.48
N ASP A 47 12.72 -27.39 3.97
CA ASP A 47 13.77 -28.00 4.79
C ASP A 47 14.91 -27.01 5.11
N VAL A 48 14.93 -25.86 4.43
CA VAL A 48 15.91 -24.80 4.69
C VAL A 48 15.40 -23.92 5.83
N GLN A 49 16.23 -23.76 6.84
CA GLN A 49 15.93 -22.89 7.98
C GLN A 49 15.89 -21.42 7.54
N THR A 50 14.79 -20.73 7.86
CA THR A 50 14.63 -19.31 7.52
C THR A 50 15.40 -18.41 8.48
N PRO A 51 15.71 -17.16 8.09
CA PRO A 51 16.32 -16.19 8.99
C PRO A 51 15.52 -15.95 10.28
N ALA A 52 14.19 -16.04 10.21
CA ALA A 52 13.32 -15.89 11.38
C ALA A 52 13.64 -16.91 12.49
N GLU A 53 14.03 -18.12 12.09
CA GLU A 53 14.40 -19.20 13.02
C GLU A 53 15.90 -19.18 13.34
N ALA A 54 16.76 -19.01 12.30
CA ALA A 54 18.21 -19.07 12.44
C ALA A 54 18.79 -17.89 13.25
N LEU A 55 18.19 -16.71 13.13
CA LEU A 55 18.62 -15.48 13.77
C LEU A 55 17.62 -14.99 14.83
N PHE A 56 16.84 -15.91 15.40
CA PHE A 56 15.81 -15.59 16.39
C PHE A 56 16.39 -14.74 17.53
N ASP A 57 15.85 -13.52 17.71
CA ASP A 57 16.25 -12.57 18.75
C ASP A 57 15.10 -12.18 19.69
N GLY A 58 13.87 -12.64 19.40
CA GLY A 58 12.67 -12.30 20.16
C GLY A 58 12.22 -10.83 20.03
N ILE A 59 12.82 -10.06 19.12
CA ILE A 59 12.53 -8.63 18.92
C ILE A 59 12.11 -8.36 17.48
N ASP A 60 12.98 -8.61 16.52
CA ASP A 60 12.78 -8.41 15.09
C ASP A 60 12.64 -9.74 14.34
N TYR A 61 13.43 -10.74 14.69
CA TYR A 61 13.42 -12.09 14.14
C TYR A 61 12.54 -12.99 15.00
N CYS A 62 11.28 -13.13 14.61
CA CYS A 62 10.29 -13.92 15.36
C CYS A 62 9.42 -14.71 14.36
N PRO A 63 9.58 -16.04 14.25
CA PRO A 63 8.80 -16.83 13.33
C PRO A 63 7.30 -16.78 13.68
N ALA A 64 6.47 -16.44 12.71
CA ALA A 64 5.03 -16.31 12.85
C ALA A 64 4.26 -17.40 12.09
N HIS A 65 3.06 -17.71 12.55
CA HIS A 65 2.16 -18.60 11.80
C HIS A 65 1.78 -17.95 10.45
N PRO A 66 1.77 -18.69 9.32
CA PRO A 66 1.52 -18.11 7.99
C PRO A 66 0.27 -17.24 7.89
N ALA A 67 -0.84 -17.65 8.53
CA ALA A 67 -2.09 -16.88 8.53
C ALA A 67 -1.97 -15.54 9.29
N VAL A 68 -1.20 -15.52 10.40
CA VAL A 68 -0.93 -14.29 11.16
C VAL A 68 -0.02 -13.38 10.34
N LEU A 69 1.01 -13.96 9.72
CA LEU A 69 1.95 -13.21 8.89
C LEU A 69 1.28 -12.66 7.62
N LEU A 70 0.37 -13.42 7.00
CA LEU A 70 -0.47 -12.94 5.91
C LEU A 70 -1.28 -11.70 6.34
N GLY A 71 -1.96 -11.76 7.49
CA GLY A 71 -2.73 -10.64 8.01
C GLY A 71 -1.87 -9.40 8.29
N HIS A 72 -0.72 -9.60 8.96
CA HIS A 72 0.25 -8.53 9.22
C HIS A 72 0.80 -7.92 7.94
N HIS A 73 1.27 -8.75 7.00
CA HIS A 73 1.84 -8.27 5.73
C HIS A 73 0.79 -7.56 4.89
N PHE A 74 -0.39 -8.16 4.72
CA PHE A 74 -1.48 -7.59 3.95
C PHE A 74 -1.96 -6.25 4.54
N ALA A 75 -2.15 -6.14 5.86
CA ALA A 75 -2.51 -4.88 6.50
C ALA A 75 -1.42 -3.80 6.34
N SER A 76 -0.15 -4.19 6.29
CA SER A 76 0.98 -3.27 6.13
C SER A 76 1.13 -2.75 4.70
N ILE A 77 0.85 -3.56 3.69
CA ILE A 77 0.97 -3.18 2.27
C ILE A 77 -0.28 -2.47 1.76
N ALA A 78 -1.47 -2.94 2.15
CA ALA A 78 -2.76 -2.40 1.71
C ALA A 78 -3.09 -1.05 2.39
N GLY A 79 -2.28 -0.02 2.14
CA GLY A 79 -2.56 1.34 2.59
C GLY A 79 -3.78 1.96 1.89
N ALA A 80 -3.84 3.29 1.81
CA ALA A 80 -4.86 3.99 1.03
C ALA A 80 -4.68 3.81 -0.49
N GLY A 81 -3.50 3.38 -0.94
CA GLY A 81 -3.15 3.29 -2.35
C GLY A 81 -4.11 2.48 -3.20
N PRO A 82 -4.47 1.22 -2.82
CA PRO A 82 -5.39 0.38 -3.58
C PRO A 82 -6.84 0.88 -3.60
N ILE A 83 -7.16 1.92 -2.83
CA ILE A 83 -8.47 2.55 -2.79
C ILE A 83 -8.45 3.87 -3.54
N VAL A 84 -7.58 4.79 -3.13
CA VAL A 84 -7.51 6.16 -3.65
C VAL A 84 -7.07 6.19 -5.11
N GLY A 85 -6.03 5.40 -5.47
CA GLY A 85 -5.52 5.33 -6.84
C GLY A 85 -6.56 4.85 -7.84
N PRO A 86 -7.12 3.65 -7.67
CA PRO A 86 -8.13 3.09 -8.57
C PRO A 86 -9.39 3.96 -8.70
N ILE A 87 -9.90 4.53 -7.61
CA ILE A 87 -11.04 5.46 -7.65
C ILE A 87 -10.71 6.70 -8.47
N THR A 88 -9.54 7.30 -8.23
CA THR A 88 -9.10 8.50 -8.95
C THR A 88 -8.92 8.22 -10.44
N ALA A 89 -8.27 7.12 -10.78
CA ALA A 89 -8.05 6.73 -12.17
C ALA A 89 -9.36 6.40 -12.90
N ALA A 90 -10.29 5.70 -12.23
CA ALA A 90 -11.61 5.41 -12.76
C ALA A 90 -12.42 6.70 -12.99
N ALA A 91 -12.36 7.64 -12.06
CA ALA A 91 -12.99 8.95 -12.23
C ALA A 91 -12.46 9.72 -13.44
N MET A 92 -11.15 9.63 -13.71
CA MET A 92 -10.49 10.33 -14.81
C MET A 92 -10.73 9.65 -16.16
N PHE A 93 -10.43 8.37 -16.28
CA PHE A 93 -10.35 7.65 -17.57
C PHE A 93 -11.48 6.65 -17.81
N GLY A 94 -12.37 6.46 -16.85
CA GLY A 94 -13.40 5.43 -16.84
C GLY A 94 -12.97 4.20 -16.03
N TRP A 95 -13.98 3.38 -15.62
CA TRP A 95 -13.71 2.25 -14.73
C TRP A 95 -12.97 1.10 -15.43
N LEU A 96 -13.15 0.89 -16.74
CA LEU A 96 -12.58 -0.26 -17.43
C LEU A 96 -11.05 -0.23 -17.53
N PRO A 97 -10.37 0.87 -17.91
CA PRO A 97 -8.92 0.93 -17.91
C PRO A 97 -8.32 0.73 -16.52
N ALA A 98 -8.93 1.35 -15.48
CA ALA A 98 -8.48 1.19 -14.10
C ALA A 98 -8.63 -0.26 -13.61
N TYR A 99 -9.76 -0.89 -13.90
CA TYR A 99 -10.03 -2.29 -13.59
C TYR A 99 -9.02 -3.24 -14.26
N LEU A 100 -8.81 -3.09 -15.57
CA LEU A 100 -7.87 -3.93 -16.32
C LEU A 100 -6.45 -3.80 -15.78
N TRP A 101 -6.03 -2.56 -15.45
CA TRP A 101 -4.70 -2.35 -14.88
C TRP A 101 -4.57 -2.95 -13.47
N CYS A 102 -5.59 -2.85 -12.61
CA CYS A 102 -5.57 -3.54 -11.31
C CYS A 102 -5.44 -5.05 -11.48
N LEU A 103 -6.13 -5.67 -12.42
CA LEU A 103 -6.06 -7.12 -12.66
C LEU A 103 -4.68 -7.56 -13.17
N ILE A 104 -4.23 -6.95 -14.27
CA ILE A 104 -2.99 -7.34 -14.95
C ILE A 104 -1.78 -6.98 -14.09
N GLY A 105 -1.79 -5.77 -13.52
CA GLY A 105 -0.71 -5.26 -12.71
C GLY A 105 -0.50 -6.11 -11.45
N SER A 106 -1.56 -6.39 -10.68
CA SER A 106 -1.45 -7.22 -9.46
C SER A 106 -0.95 -8.62 -9.77
N ALA A 107 -1.49 -9.25 -10.82
CA ALA A 107 -1.17 -10.65 -11.13
C ALA A 107 0.24 -10.84 -11.71
N PHE A 108 0.66 -9.97 -12.65
CA PHE A 108 1.87 -10.21 -13.45
C PHE A 108 3.03 -9.27 -13.14
N LEU A 109 2.79 -8.18 -12.43
CA LEU A 109 3.84 -7.23 -12.05
C LEU A 109 4.01 -7.15 -10.52
N GLY A 110 2.94 -6.84 -9.79
CA GLY A 110 2.96 -6.67 -8.35
C GLY A 110 3.26 -7.96 -7.59
N GLY A 111 2.56 -9.04 -7.90
CA GLY A 111 2.80 -10.34 -7.26
C GLY A 111 4.23 -10.85 -7.41
N PRO A 112 4.81 -10.88 -8.62
CA PRO A 112 6.22 -11.18 -8.83
C PRO A 112 7.18 -10.26 -8.08
N HIS A 113 6.87 -8.96 -8.01
CA HIS A 113 7.64 -7.98 -7.26
C HIS A 113 7.64 -8.28 -5.76
N ASP A 114 6.47 -8.47 -5.18
CA ASP A 114 6.31 -8.66 -3.73
C ASP A 114 6.92 -9.98 -3.27
N MET A 115 6.59 -11.08 -3.96
CA MET A 115 7.19 -12.38 -3.69
C MET A 115 8.71 -12.34 -3.89
N GLY A 116 9.17 -11.70 -4.98
CA GLY A 116 10.59 -11.60 -5.29
C GLY A 116 11.38 -10.83 -4.24
N ALA A 117 10.86 -9.69 -3.77
CA ALA A 117 11.48 -8.90 -2.72
C ALA A 117 11.55 -9.67 -1.38
N LEU A 118 10.47 -10.38 -1.06
CA LEU A 118 10.39 -11.19 0.15
C LEU A 118 11.38 -12.36 0.11
N VAL A 119 11.44 -13.10 -1.00
CA VAL A 119 12.39 -14.22 -1.19
C VAL A 119 13.83 -13.71 -1.22
N ALA A 120 14.11 -12.61 -1.93
CA ALA A 120 15.45 -12.02 -1.99
C ALA A 120 15.94 -11.63 -0.59
N SER A 121 15.11 -10.96 0.20
CA SER A 121 15.45 -10.61 1.58
C SER A 121 15.67 -11.84 2.46
N MET A 122 14.75 -12.81 2.41
CA MET A 122 14.86 -14.06 3.17
C MET A 122 16.17 -14.80 2.86
N ARG A 123 16.59 -14.87 1.59
CA ARG A 123 17.85 -15.48 1.16
C ARG A 123 19.10 -14.63 1.45
N HIS A 124 18.92 -13.43 2.03
CA HIS A 124 19.96 -12.51 2.47
C HIS A 124 19.77 -12.16 3.95
N ASP A 125 19.57 -13.16 4.80
CA ASP A 125 19.46 -13.03 6.26
C ASP A 125 18.34 -12.09 6.74
N GLY A 126 17.25 -11.95 5.99
CA GLY A 126 16.17 -11.01 6.31
C GLY A 126 16.56 -9.53 6.19
N LYS A 127 17.62 -9.22 5.45
CA LYS A 127 18.12 -7.84 5.27
C LYS A 127 17.27 -7.05 4.28
N SER A 128 17.38 -5.71 4.37
CA SER A 128 16.65 -4.80 3.47
C SER A 128 17.03 -4.99 2.00
N VAL A 129 16.16 -4.56 1.07
CA VAL A 129 16.51 -4.52 -0.35
C VAL A 129 17.77 -3.70 -0.58
N GLY A 130 18.03 -2.66 0.22
CA GLY A 130 19.28 -1.87 0.16
C GLY A 130 20.55 -2.71 0.37
N GLU A 131 20.52 -3.67 1.29
CA GLU A 131 21.62 -4.61 1.50
C GLU A 131 21.77 -5.60 0.34
N VAL A 132 20.66 -6.04 -0.24
CA VAL A 132 20.68 -6.88 -1.45
C VAL A 132 21.30 -6.11 -2.63
N VAL A 133 20.97 -4.81 -2.76
CA VAL A 133 21.59 -3.91 -3.74
C VAL A 133 23.10 -3.79 -3.50
N ASP A 134 23.55 -3.63 -2.25
CA ASP A 134 24.99 -3.55 -1.91
C ASP A 134 25.74 -4.78 -2.42
N LYS A 135 25.18 -5.96 -2.16
CA LYS A 135 25.80 -7.23 -2.53
C LYS A 135 25.87 -7.44 -4.05
N TRP A 136 24.82 -7.11 -4.79
CA TRP A 136 24.67 -7.48 -6.21
C TRP A 136 24.93 -6.35 -7.20
N ILE A 137 24.83 -5.09 -6.77
CA ILE A 137 25.03 -3.90 -7.61
C ILE A 137 26.24 -3.10 -7.10
N GLY A 138 26.44 -3.08 -5.78
CA GLY A 138 27.57 -2.45 -5.13
C GLY A 138 27.21 -1.24 -4.27
N ARG A 139 28.18 -0.75 -3.50
CA ARG A 139 28.02 0.30 -2.49
C ARG A 139 27.40 1.60 -3.03
N ARG A 140 27.76 2.02 -4.25
CA ARG A 140 27.18 3.21 -4.87
C ARG A 140 25.68 3.00 -5.14
N GLY A 141 25.31 1.84 -5.66
CA GLY A 141 23.91 1.45 -5.86
C GLY A 141 23.11 1.49 -4.57
N LYS A 142 23.66 0.97 -3.45
CA LYS A 142 23.04 1.03 -2.13
C LYS A 142 22.76 2.47 -1.68
N ILE A 143 23.74 3.35 -1.77
CA ILE A 143 23.58 4.76 -1.36
C ILE A 143 22.49 5.43 -2.18
N LEU A 144 22.51 5.26 -3.51
CA LEU A 144 21.48 5.81 -4.40
C LEU A 144 20.10 5.26 -4.05
N PHE A 145 19.99 3.96 -3.83
CA PHE A 145 18.73 3.30 -3.45
C PHE A 145 18.20 3.85 -2.11
N LEU A 146 19.05 3.98 -1.10
CA LEU A 146 18.64 4.53 0.21
C LEU A 146 18.20 5.99 0.12
N CYS A 147 18.96 6.84 -0.59
CA CYS A 147 18.55 8.24 -0.80
C CYS A 147 17.19 8.33 -1.50
N PHE A 148 16.99 7.51 -2.52
CA PHE A 148 15.74 7.45 -3.27
C PHE A 148 14.58 6.99 -2.39
N THR A 149 14.76 5.89 -1.67
CA THR A 149 13.68 5.31 -0.83
C THR A 149 13.38 6.15 0.40
N ILE A 150 14.35 6.85 1.00
CA ILE A 150 14.10 7.82 2.08
C ILE A 150 13.18 8.94 1.58
N LEU A 151 13.45 9.51 0.38
CA LEU A 151 12.60 10.54 -0.19
C LEU A 151 11.18 10.01 -0.46
N ALA A 152 11.06 8.82 -1.05
CA ALA A 152 9.78 8.18 -1.29
C ALA A 152 8.99 7.91 0.00
N LEU A 153 9.66 7.45 1.06
CA LEU A 153 9.04 7.20 2.35
C LEU A 153 8.59 8.49 3.06
N VAL A 154 9.34 9.58 2.93
CA VAL A 154 8.92 10.90 3.45
C VAL A 154 7.65 11.38 2.76
N LEU A 155 7.52 11.17 1.44
CA LEU A 155 6.27 11.43 0.70
C LEU A 155 5.11 10.59 1.24
N ILE A 156 5.34 9.30 1.51
CA ILE A 156 4.33 8.41 2.11
C ILE A 156 3.88 8.91 3.47
N VAL A 157 4.83 9.26 4.35
CA VAL A 157 4.53 9.79 5.69
C VAL A 157 3.66 11.05 5.58
N ALA A 158 4.00 12.00 4.72
CA ALA A 158 3.23 13.22 4.53
C ALA A 158 1.79 12.95 4.04
N VAL A 159 1.64 12.13 3.01
CA VAL A 159 0.33 11.83 2.41
C VAL A 159 -0.55 11.02 3.34
N PHE A 160 -0.02 9.96 3.96
CA PHE A 160 -0.83 9.07 4.80
C PHE A 160 -1.20 9.74 6.13
N LEU A 161 -0.33 10.57 6.68
CA LEU A 161 -0.65 11.41 7.84
C LEU A 161 -1.81 12.37 7.52
N GLN A 162 -1.79 12.99 6.34
CA GLN A 162 -2.87 13.86 5.88
C GLN A 162 -4.20 13.12 5.72
N LEU A 163 -4.17 11.96 5.05
CA LEU A 163 -5.38 11.17 4.80
C LEU A 163 -5.98 10.64 6.10
N SER A 164 -5.14 10.23 7.06
CA SER A 164 -5.58 9.81 8.40
C SER A 164 -6.20 10.97 9.18
N ALA A 165 -5.54 12.14 9.20
CA ALA A 165 -6.07 13.33 9.85
C ALA A 165 -7.39 13.79 9.20
N GLY A 166 -7.51 13.70 7.88
CA GLY A 166 -8.72 13.99 7.14
C GLY A 166 -9.88 13.06 7.49
N SER A 167 -9.62 11.76 7.60
CA SER A 167 -10.62 10.77 7.99
C SER A 167 -11.12 10.99 9.42
N PHE A 168 -10.24 11.33 10.35
CA PHE A 168 -10.60 11.64 11.74
C PHE A 168 -11.40 12.93 11.87
N ALA A 169 -11.04 13.94 11.10
CA ALA A 169 -11.79 15.21 11.08
C ALA A 169 -13.17 15.07 10.42
N ALA A 170 -13.30 14.15 9.45
CA ALA A 170 -14.55 13.90 8.75
C ALA A 170 -15.58 13.11 9.59
N ASP A 171 -15.10 12.19 10.43
CA ASP A 171 -15.98 11.32 11.22
C ASP A 171 -15.41 11.10 12.64
N PRO A 172 -15.99 11.74 13.68
CA PRO A 172 -15.58 11.56 15.08
C PRO A 172 -15.69 10.12 15.58
N ALA A 173 -16.63 9.31 15.06
CA ALA A 173 -16.78 7.90 15.44
C ALA A 173 -15.58 7.07 14.97
N VAL A 174 -15.03 7.40 13.79
CA VAL A 174 -13.78 6.78 13.28
C VAL A 174 -12.60 7.16 14.16
N ALA A 175 -12.47 8.43 14.52
CA ALA A 175 -11.40 8.90 15.39
C ALA A 175 -11.44 8.24 16.79
N PHE A 176 -12.62 8.16 17.39
CA PHE A 176 -12.85 7.44 18.65
C PHE A 176 -12.47 5.96 18.55
N SER A 177 -13.00 5.27 17.53
CA SER A 177 -12.75 3.83 17.35
C SER A 177 -11.27 3.53 17.10
N ALA A 178 -10.60 4.37 16.28
CA ALA A 178 -9.17 4.22 16.03
C ALA A 178 -8.32 4.46 17.28
N THR A 179 -8.66 5.46 18.10
CA THR A 179 -7.97 5.71 19.37
C THR A 179 -8.16 4.54 20.34
N LEU A 180 -9.38 4.03 20.44
CA LEU A 180 -9.68 2.88 21.30
C LEU A 180 -8.90 1.65 20.84
N TYR A 181 -8.90 1.33 19.55
CA TYR A 181 -8.22 0.12 19.07
C TYR A 181 -6.70 0.21 19.19
N ILE A 182 -6.09 1.40 19.13
CA ILE A 182 -4.66 1.60 19.45
C ILE A 182 -4.40 1.24 20.93
N GLY A 183 -5.24 1.74 21.84
CA GLY A 183 -5.15 1.38 23.26
C GLY A 183 -5.35 -0.12 23.50
N MET A 184 -6.31 -0.74 22.81
CA MET A 184 -6.55 -2.19 22.88
C MET A 184 -5.38 -2.99 22.31
N ALA A 185 -4.70 -2.50 21.27
CA ALA A 185 -3.52 -3.15 20.71
C ALA A 185 -2.37 -3.19 21.72
N LEU A 186 -2.14 -2.12 22.48
CA LEU A 186 -1.15 -2.12 23.56
C LEU A 186 -1.50 -3.15 24.64
N LEU A 187 -2.77 -3.19 25.07
CA LEU A 187 -3.25 -4.18 26.03
C LEU A 187 -3.10 -5.61 25.48
N PHE A 188 -3.46 -5.84 24.23
CA PHE A 188 -3.32 -7.11 23.53
C PHE A 188 -1.86 -7.58 23.51
N GLY A 189 -0.92 -6.67 23.15
CA GLY A 189 0.52 -6.97 23.16
C GLY A 189 1.01 -7.41 24.53
N VAL A 190 0.65 -6.68 25.59
CA VAL A 190 1.01 -7.04 26.98
C VAL A 190 0.41 -8.39 27.38
N LEU A 191 -0.88 -8.62 27.08
CA LEU A 191 -1.57 -9.85 27.49
C LEU A 191 -1.01 -11.08 26.78
N ILE A 192 -0.69 -11.00 25.50
CA ILE A 192 -0.13 -12.14 24.74
C ILE A 192 1.33 -12.38 25.12
N TYR A 193 2.18 -11.34 25.04
CA TYR A 193 3.62 -11.54 25.15
C TYR A 193 4.12 -11.64 26.59
N LYS A 194 3.44 -10.99 27.56
CA LYS A 194 3.84 -11.05 28.97
C LYS A 194 3.03 -12.07 29.79
N TYR A 195 1.72 -12.18 29.52
CA TYR A 195 0.83 -13.06 30.27
C TYR A 195 0.45 -14.33 29.52
N HIS A 196 0.92 -14.51 28.27
CA HIS A 196 0.70 -15.70 27.44
C HIS A 196 -0.78 -16.08 27.25
N VAL A 197 -1.66 -15.09 27.20
CA VAL A 197 -3.09 -15.30 26.94
C VAL A 197 -3.26 -15.88 25.53
N PRO A 198 -4.11 -16.91 25.33
CA PRO A 198 -4.30 -17.53 24.03
C PRO A 198 -4.79 -16.51 22.98
N LEU A 199 -4.18 -16.53 21.78
CA LEU A 199 -4.47 -15.61 20.69
C LEU A 199 -5.96 -15.62 20.30
N TRP A 200 -6.58 -16.80 20.21
CA TRP A 200 -7.99 -16.94 19.83
C TRP A 200 -8.92 -16.21 20.81
N LEU A 201 -8.64 -16.30 22.13
CA LEU A 201 -9.44 -15.64 23.15
C LEU A 201 -9.36 -14.12 23.01
N MET A 202 -8.16 -13.58 22.80
CA MET A 202 -7.96 -12.16 22.57
C MET A 202 -8.69 -11.68 21.32
N THR A 203 -8.68 -12.48 20.25
CA THR A 203 -9.40 -12.17 19.01
C THR A 203 -10.91 -12.11 19.23
N VAL A 204 -11.48 -13.15 19.84
CA VAL A 204 -12.94 -13.24 20.09
C VAL A 204 -13.44 -12.13 21.01
N VAL A 205 -12.60 -11.61 21.91
CA VAL A 205 -12.96 -10.52 22.82
C VAL A 205 -12.74 -9.15 22.16
N MET A 206 -11.55 -8.90 21.61
CA MET A 206 -11.16 -7.55 21.20
C MET A 206 -11.74 -7.12 19.86
N VAL A 207 -11.84 -8.02 18.88
CA VAL A 207 -12.36 -7.66 17.55
C VAL A 207 -13.82 -7.18 17.63
N PRO A 208 -14.75 -7.89 18.31
CA PRO A 208 -16.12 -7.39 18.48
C PRO A 208 -16.19 -6.06 19.22
N ILE A 209 -15.33 -5.82 20.22
CA ILE A 209 -15.32 -4.55 20.96
C ILE A 209 -14.97 -3.38 20.04
N VAL A 210 -13.99 -3.54 19.15
CA VAL A 210 -13.60 -2.46 18.23
C VAL A 210 -14.68 -2.21 17.16
N ILE A 211 -15.33 -3.26 16.65
CA ILE A 211 -16.47 -3.12 15.73
C ILE A 211 -17.64 -2.40 16.43
N TYR A 212 -17.96 -2.84 17.66
CA TYR A 212 -18.99 -2.21 18.48
C TYR A 212 -18.67 -0.72 18.78
N ALA A 213 -17.40 -0.39 19.02
CA ALA A 213 -16.98 0.99 19.25
C ALA A 213 -17.32 1.92 18.07
N CYS A 214 -17.23 1.45 16.83
CA CYS A 214 -17.61 2.21 15.65
C CYS A 214 -19.12 2.48 15.63
N TRP A 215 -19.93 1.46 15.94
CA TRP A 215 -21.37 1.64 16.06
C TRP A 215 -21.74 2.57 17.22
N TYR A 216 -21.17 2.34 18.41
CA TYR A 216 -21.39 3.17 19.59
C TYR A 216 -21.00 4.63 19.36
N GLY A 217 -19.84 4.86 18.71
CA GLY A 217 -19.35 6.19 18.39
C GLY A 217 -20.31 7.03 17.53
N ASN A 218 -21.10 6.37 16.68
CA ASN A 218 -22.14 7.03 15.89
C ASN A 218 -23.39 7.38 16.69
N GLN A 219 -23.61 6.76 17.86
CA GLN A 219 -24.78 6.98 18.70
C GLN A 219 -24.50 7.94 19.88
N ALA A 220 -23.27 7.94 20.36
CA ALA A 220 -22.88 8.63 21.58
C ALA A 220 -22.56 10.12 21.32
N ALA A 221 -23.39 11.04 21.80
CA ALA A 221 -23.21 12.48 21.60
C ALA A 221 -21.85 13.00 22.11
N TRP A 222 -21.36 12.50 23.26
CA TRP A 222 -20.08 12.90 23.84
C TRP A 222 -18.88 12.57 22.92
N VAL A 223 -18.98 11.54 22.07
CA VAL A 223 -17.93 11.21 21.10
C VAL A 223 -17.77 12.36 20.09
N ALA A 224 -18.89 12.90 19.61
CA ALA A 224 -18.84 14.05 18.71
C ALA A 224 -18.28 15.29 19.40
N GLU A 225 -18.57 15.50 20.69
CA GLU A 225 -18.04 16.64 21.45
C GLU A 225 -16.51 16.54 21.65
N VAL A 226 -16.00 15.36 21.98
CA VAL A 226 -14.58 15.15 22.32
C VAL A 226 -13.72 14.99 21.06
N PHE A 227 -14.19 14.24 20.05
CA PHE A 227 -13.38 13.86 18.89
C PHE A 227 -13.59 14.72 17.64
N LYS A 228 -14.52 15.68 17.66
CA LYS A 228 -14.70 16.65 16.57
C LYS A 228 -13.62 17.72 16.64
N LEU A 229 -12.40 17.34 16.32
CA LEU A 229 -11.25 18.23 16.30
C LEU A 229 -10.95 18.70 14.86
N PRO A 230 -10.38 19.92 14.70
CA PRO A 230 -9.89 20.38 13.41
C PRO A 230 -8.83 19.43 12.84
N MET A 231 -8.78 19.30 11.51
CA MET A 231 -7.80 18.46 10.81
C MET A 231 -6.36 18.80 11.21
N GLU A 232 -6.05 20.09 11.45
CA GLU A 232 -4.72 20.52 11.85
C GLU A 232 -4.32 19.98 13.22
N THR A 233 -5.25 19.95 14.17
CA THR A 233 -5.03 19.34 15.49
C THR A 233 -4.73 17.86 15.35
N TRP A 234 -5.49 17.14 14.49
CA TRP A 234 -5.24 15.74 14.23
C TRP A 234 -3.88 15.48 13.59
N ARG A 235 -3.40 16.36 12.70
CA ARG A 235 -2.04 16.26 12.14
C ARG A 235 -0.96 16.20 13.22
N TRP A 236 -1.04 17.11 14.23
CA TRP A 236 -0.07 17.15 15.31
C TRP A 236 -0.20 15.97 16.28
N ILE A 237 -1.42 15.55 16.62
CA ILE A 237 -1.66 14.36 17.44
C ILE A 237 -1.07 13.12 16.76
N LEU A 238 -1.35 12.95 15.48
CA LEU A 238 -0.83 11.81 14.70
C LEU A 238 0.69 11.89 14.51
N ALA A 239 1.28 13.06 14.34
CA ALA A 239 2.73 13.23 14.29
C ALA A 239 3.40 12.77 15.60
N GLY A 240 2.82 13.11 16.76
CA GLY A 240 3.25 12.58 18.05
C GLY A 240 3.08 11.06 18.14
N TYR A 241 1.94 10.54 17.71
CA TYR A 241 1.65 9.12 17.71
C TYR A 241 2.67 8.31 16.89
N ILE A 242 2.97 8.71 15.64
CA ILE A 242 3.92 7.97 14.78
C ILE A 242 5.36 8.02 15.30
N PHE A 243 5.72 9.06 16.04
CA PHE A 243 7.00 9.10 16.75
C PHE A 243 7.08 7.93 17.75
N PHE A 244 6.10 7.79 18.63
CA PHE A 244 6.07 6.70 19.60
C PHE A 244 5.95 5.34 18.91
N ALA A 245 5.10 5.19 17.92
CA ALA A 245 4.94 3.94 17.16
C ALA A 245 6.25 3.51 16.48
N SER A 246 7.07 4.46 16.03
CA SER A 246 8.38 4.17 15.42
C SER A 246 9.43 3.68 16.43
N VAL A 247 9.43 4.18 17.66
CA VAL A 247 10.48 3.86 18.66
C VAL A 247 10.12 2.72 19.60
N LEU A 248 8.83 2.41 19.77
CA LEU A 248 8.35 1.31 20.61
C LEU A 248 8.71 -0.06 20.00
N PRO A 249 8.89 -1.11 20.85
CA PRO A 249 9.07 -2.48 20.37
C PRO A 249 7.91 -2.92 19.47
N VAL A 250 8.22 -3.70 18.42
CA VAL A 250 7.25 -4.16 17.43
C VAL A 250 6.13 -4.98 18.08
N TRP A 251 6.50 -5.87 19.02
CA TRP A 251 5.56 -6.74 19.72
C TRP A 251 4.56 -6.00 20.61
N LEU A 252 4.88 -4.79 21.08
CA LEU A 252 4.03 -4.07 22.01
C LEU A 252 2.88 -3.35 21.31
N LEU A 253 3.11 -2.76 20.15
CA LEU A 253 2.13 -1.95 19.43
C LEU A 253 1.87 -2.43 18.00
N LEU A 254 2.90 -2.56 17.15
CA LEU A 254 2.71 -2.79 15.72
C LEU A 254 2.06 -4.15 15.44
N GLN A 255 2.66 -5.25 15.91
CA GLN A 255 2.11 -6.59 15.66
C GLN A 255 0.67 -6.76 16.15
N PRO A 256 0.32 -6.40 17.42
CA PRO A 256 -1.05 -6.50 17.89
C PRO A 256 -2.02 -5.60 17.13
N ARG A 257 -1.59 -4.37 16.82
CA ARG A 257 -2.43 -3.43 16.10
C ARG A 257 -2.68 -3.90 14.67
N ASP A 258 -1.66 -4.34 13.95
CA ASP A 258 -1.78 -4.81 12.58
C ASP A 258 -2.61 -6.10 12.52
N TYR A 259 -2.49 -6.96 13.52
CA TYR A 259 -3.34 -8.13 13.66
C TYR A 259 -4.82 -7.73 13.84
N LEU A 260 -5.13 -6.79 14.72
CA LEU A 260 -6.50 -6.29 14.88
C LEU A 260 -6.98 -5.55 13.62
N ALA A 261 -6.11 -4.76 12.97
CA ALA A 261 -6.42 -4.06 11.73
C ALA A 261 -6.78 -5.01 10.59
N SER A 262 -6.14 -6.19 10.50
CA SER A 262 -6.42 -7.16 9.46
C SER A 262 -7.87 -7.66 9.46
N TYR A 263 -8.54 -7.68 10.61
CA TYR A 263 -9.96 -8.03 10.69
C TYR A 263 -10.88 -6.99 10.06
N PHE A 264 -10.54 -5.70 10.16
CA PHE A 264 -11.29 -4.66 9.43
C PHE A 264 -11.14 -4.83 7.93
N LEU A 265 -9.96 -5.22 7.49
CA LEU A 265 -9.69 -5.50 6.08
C LEU A 265 -10.47 -6.71 5.59
N TYR A 266 -10.42 -7.83 6.30
CA TYR A 266 -11.24 -9.01 5.96
C TYR A 266 -12.72 -8.68 5.96
N PHE A 267 -13.20 -7.91 6.93
CA PHE A 267 -14.58 -7.44 6.99
C PHE A 267 -14.93 -6.56 5.78
N ALA A 268 -14.03 -5.64 5.40
CA ALA A 268 -14.23 -4.80 4.22
C ALA A 268 -14.26 -5.63 2.91
N VAL A 269 -13.39 -6.63 2.78
CA VAL A 269 -13.40 -7.54 1.64
C VAL A 269 -14.67 -8.37 1.60
N ILE A 270 -15.13 -8.89 2.75
CA ILE A 270 -16.37 -9.70 2.82
C ILE A 270 -17.58 -8.85 2.44
N ILE A 271 -17.74 -7.66 3.03
CA ILE A 271 -18.86 -6.76 2.70
C ILE A 271 -18.79 -6.31 1.25
N GLY A 272 -17.60 -5.94 0.76
CA GLY A 272 -17.40 -5.59 -0.64
C GLY A 272 -17.76 -6.74 -1.58
N THR A 273 -17.38 -7.97 -1.24
CA THR A 273 -17.76 -9.19 -1.98
C THR A 273 -19.28 -9.36 -2.02
N ILE A 274 -19.94 -9.28 -0.86
CA ILE A 274 -21.42 -9.36 -0.79
C ILE A 274 -22.04 -8.25 -1.61
N GLY A 275 -21.52 -7.02 -1.47
CA GLY A 275 -21.97 -5.87 -2.23
C GLY A 275 -21.91 -6.05 -3.74
N MET A 276 -20.77 -6.57 -4.23
CA MET A 276 -20.58 -6.81 -5.66
C MET A 276 -21.42 -7.99 -6.18
N LEU A 277 -21.58 -9.06 -5.41
CA LEU A 277 -22.32 -10.25 -5.85
C LEU A 277 -23.84 -10.08 -5.74
N MET A 278 -24.31 -9.41 -4.69
CA MET A 278 -25.73 -9.32 -4.36
C MET A 278 -26.34 -7.94 -4.67
N GLY A 279 -25.53 -6.90 -4.93
CA GLY A 279 -25.99 -5.55 -5.25
C GLY A 279 -26.76 -5.53 -6.57
N LYS A 280 -28.08 -5.33 -6.48
CA LYS A 280 -29.01 -5.24 -7.62
C LYS A 280 -30.05 -4.15 -7.36
N GLY A 281 -30.59 -3.58 -8.45
CA GLY A 281 -31.66 -2.60 -8.39
C GLY A 281 -31.18 -1.18 -8.10
N GLU A 282 -32.06 -0.35 -7.57
CA GLU A 282 -31.83 1.08 -7.35
C GLU A 282 -30.61 1.33 -6.44
N GLY A 283 -29.70 2.17 -6.89
CA GLY A 283 -28.48 2.52 -6.16
C GLY A 283 -27.26 1.60 -6.41
N PHE A 284 -27.40 0.50 -7.16
CA PHE A 284 -26.32 -0.40 -7.58
C PHE A 284 -26.06 -0.38 -9.09
N GLU A 285 -26.71 0.51 -9.80
CA GLU A 285 -26.49 0.71 -11.22
C GLU A 285 -25.09 1.29 -11.48
N VAL A 286 -24.44 0.81 -12.55
CA VAL A 286 -23.16 1.34 -12.99
C VAL A 286 -23.39 2.65 -13.73
N VAL A 287 -23.23 3.77 -13.02
CA VAL A 287 -23.44 5.12 -13.58
C VAL A 287 -22.15 5.75 -14.12
N LEU A 288 -20.98 5.25 -13.67
CA LEU A 288 -19.70 5.72 -14.20
C LEU A 288 -19.45 5.12 -15.60
N PRO A 289 -19.08 5.93 -16.63
CA PRO A 289 -18.74 5.40 -17.95
C PRO A 289 -17.57 4.40 -17.91
N ALA A 290 -17.66 3.37 -18.74
CA ALA A 290 -16.58 2.37 -18.86
C ALA A 290 -15.28 3.01 -19.36
N PHE A 291 -15.36 3.92 -20.32
CA PHE A 291 -14.22 4.66 -20.88
C PHE A 291 -14.60 6.12 -21.12
N LYS A 292 -13.76 7.04 -20.68
CA LYS A 292 -13.98 8.49 -20.81
C LYS A 292 -13.06 9.15 -21.84
N GLY A 293 -12.10 8.41 -22.39
CA GLY A 293 -11.16 8.93 -23.37
C GLY A 293 -9.70 8.72 -22.96
N PHE A 294 -8.79 9.04 -23.89
CA PHE A 294 -7.33 8.89 -23.69
C PHE A 294 -6.70 10.09 -22.98
N VAL A 295 -7.44 11.18 -22.82
CA VAL A 295 -6.98 12.41 -22.17
C VAL A 295 -8.04 12.88 -21.18
N ALA A 296 -7.63 13.15 -19.94
CA ALA A 296 -8.45 13.74 -18.91
C ALA A 296 -7.64 14.78 -18.14
N ASN A 297 -8.22 15.98 -17.90
CA ASN A 297 -7.55 17.09 -17.20
C ASN A 297 -6.12 17.40 -17.77
N ASN A 298 -5.98 17.43 -19.08
CA ASN A 298 -4.71 17.58 -19.81
C ASN A 298 -3.67 16.47 -19.57
N GLN A 299 -4.08 15.37 -18.93
CA GLN A 299 -3.20 14.22 -18.67
C GLN A 299 -3.57 13.05 -19.58
N TYR A 300 -2.57 12.46 -20.20
CA TYR A 300 -2.74 11.28 -21.05
C TYR A 300 -2.90 10.03 -20.18
N ILE A 301 -3.75 9.08 -20.63
CA ILE A 301 -3.95 7.79 -19.95
C ILE A 301 -2.62 7.06 -19.73
N TRP A 302 -1.73 7.03 -20.72
CA TRP A 302 -0.34 6.64 -20.53
C TRP A 302 0.53 7.90 -20.47
N PRO A 303 1.33 8.08 -19.43
CA PRO A 303 1.66 7.16 -18.34
C PRO A 303 0.77 7.30 -17.08
N MET A 304 -0.17 8.26 -17.04
CA MET A 304 -0.79 8.72 -15.80
C MET A 304 -1.66 7.66 -15.10
N LEU A 305 -2.45 6.88 -15.85
CA LEU A 305 -3.24 5.78 -15.28
C LEU A 305 -2.36 4.86 -14.42
N PHE A 306 -1.19 4.50 -14.94
CA PHE A 306 -0.28 3.52 -14.36
C PHE A 306 0.36 4.03 -13.06
N VAL A 307 0.71 5.31 -12.98
CA VAL A 307 1.26 5.92 -11.76
C VAL A 307 0.20 6.27 -10.74
N ILE A 308 -1.00 6.68 -11.16
CA ILE A 308 -2.12 6.96 -10.25
C ILE A 308 -2.56 5.68 -9.53
N VAL A 309 -2.62 4.55 -10.24
CA VAL A 309 -2.98 3.22 -9.69
C VAL A 309 -1.72 2.43 -9.33
N ALA A 310 -0.69 3.05 -8.81
CA ALA A 310 0.52 2.33 -8.46
C ALA A 310 0.24 1.23 -7.43
N CYS A 311 -0.23 1.55 -6.23
CA CYS A 311 -0.40 0.57 -5.16
C CYS A 311 -1.37 -0.57 -5.51
N GLY A 312 -2.53 -0.26 -6.10
CA GLY A 312 -3.51 -1.30 -6.47
C GLY A 312 -3.09 -2.25 -7.60
N ALA A 313 -1.89 -2.07 -8.17
CA ALA A 313 -1.35 -2.90 -9.26
C ALA A 313 0.08 -3.35 -8.97
N ILE A 314 0.97 -2.45 -8.56
CA ILE A 314 2.35 -2.73 -8.14
C ILE A 314 2.88 -1.59 -7.29
N SER A 315 3.43 -1.88 -6.12
CA SER A 315 3.91 -0.88 -5.17
C SER A 315 5.32 -1.17 -4.68
N GLY A 316 6.22 -0.21 -4.86
CA GLY A 316 7.58 -0.31 -4.34
C GLY A 316 7.65 -0.34 -2.82
N PHE A 317 6.69 0.29 -2.14
CA PHE A 317 6.58 0.24 -0.68
C PHE A 317 6.47 -1.21 -0.16
N HIS A 318 5.82 -2.11 -0.92
CA HIS A 318 5.70 -3.52 -0.55
C HIS A 318 7.05 -4.22 -0.44
N SER A 319 8.00 -3.92 -1.33
CA SER A 319 9.35 -4.48 -1.23
C SER A 319 10.09 -4.02 0.03
N LEU A 320 9.84 -2.79 0.47
CA LEU A 320 10.42 -2.25 1.70
C LEU A 320 9.79 -2.91 2.95
N VAL A 321 8.48 -3.11 2.96
CA VAL A 321 7.77 -3.84 4.01
C VAL A 321 8.20 -5.30 4.04
N GLY A 322 8.18 -5.97 2.89
CA GLY A 322 8.57 -7.37 2.74
C GLY A 322 9.97 -7.63 3.25
N SER A 323 10.93 -6.81 2.83
CA SER A 323 12.34 -6.97 3.23
C SER A 323 12.68 -6.38 4.61
N GLY A 324 11.92 -5.41 5.08
CA GLY A 324 12.21 -4.74 6.36
C GLY A 324 11.65 -5.46 7.58
N THR A 325 10.50 -6.11 7.43
CA THR A 325 9.76 -6.71 8.55
C THR A 325 9.32 -8.13 8.29
N THR A 326 8.66 -8.41 7.16
CA THR A 326 7.99 -9.69 6.89
C THR A 326 8.96 -10.85 6.73
N SER A 327 10.10 -10.63 6.05
CA SER A 327 11.14 -11.65 5.84
C SER A 327 11.74 -12.20 7.13
N LYS A 328 11.72 -11.40 8.19
CA LYS A 328 12.21 -11.76 9.53
C LYS A 328 11.19 -12.56 10.35
N GLN A 329 10.00 -12.81 9.78
CA GLN A 329 8.90 -13.49 10.45
C GLN A 329 8.44 -14.74 9.69
N LEU A 330 9.00 -15.00 8.50
CA LEU A 330 8.71 -16.19 7.71
C LEU A 330 9.20 -17.46 8.40
N ARG A 331 8.27 -18.37 8.64
CA ARG A 331 8.58 -19.66 9.25
C ARG A 331 9.11 -20.68 8.24
N LYS A 332 8.59 -20.66 7.01
CA LYS A 332 8.98 -21.54 5.92
C LYS A 332 9.18 -20.76 4.64
N GLU A 333 10.08 -21.26 3.76
CA GLU A 333 10.32 -20.58 2.49
C GLU A 333 9.08 -20.54 1.59
N LYS A 334 8.28 -21.62 1.54
CA LYS A 334 7.06 -21.68 0.72
C LYS A 334 5.94 -20.75 1.20
N ASP A 335 5.99 -20.28 2.45
CA ASP A 335 5.05 -19.28 2.95
C ASP A 335 5.15 -17.96 2.17
N THR A 336 6.28 -17.71 1.48
CA THR A 336 6.46 -16.54 0.61
C THR A 336 5.46 -16.47 -0.54
N VAL A 337 4.95 -17.61 -1.01
CA VAL A 337 3.90 -17.65 -2.05
C VAL A 337 2.60 -17.07 -1.51
N LEU A 338 2.20 -17.51 -0.33
CA LEU A 338 0.98 -17.03 0.32
C LEU A 338 1.13 -15.57 0.76
N VAL A 339 2.22 -15.27 1.46
CA VAL A 339 2.43 -13.97 2.11
C VAL A 339 2.84 -12.89 1.09
N GLY A 340 3.75 -13.17 0.17
CA GLY A 340 4.18 -12.21 -0.85
C GLY A 340 3.19 -12.13 -2.01
N TYR A 341 3.08 -13.21 -2.80
CA TYR A 341 2.25 -13.21 -3.99
C TYR A 341 0.75 -13.12 -3.66
N GLY A 342 0.29 -13.91 -2.68
CA GLY A 342 -1.12 -13.96 -2.28
C GLY A 342 -1.64 -12.64 -1.72
N SER A 343 -0.87 -11.92 -0.91
CA SER A 343 -1.27 -10.60 -0.38
C SER A 343 -1.46 -9.57 -1.49
N MET A 344 -0.59 -9.56 -2.52
CA MET A 344 -0.74 -8.64 -3.65
C MET A 344 -2.02 -8.91 -4.46
N LEU A 345 -2.39 -10.19 -4.63
CA LEU A 345 -3.65 -10.53 -5.29
C LEU A 345 -4.87 -10.11 -4.45
N LEU A 346 -4.80 -10.25 -3.13
CA LEU A 346 -5.84 -9.75 -2.23
C LEU A 346 -5.94 -8.22 -2.28
N GLU A 347 -4.82 -7.52 -2.39
CA GLU A 347 -4.82 -6.06 -2.58
C GLU A 347 -5.44 -5.66 -3.92
N GLY A 348 -5.15 -6.38 -5.00
CA GLY A 348 -5.82 -6.22 -6.29
C GLY A 348 -7.35 -6.40 -6.18
N LEU A 349 -7.82 -7.32 -5.35
CA LEU A 349 -9.24 -7.52 -5.09
C LEU A 349 -9.86 -6.32 -4.33
N VAL A 350 -9.14 -5.76 -3.35
CA VAL A 350 -9.56 -4.51 -2.68
C VAL A 350 -9.67 -3.36 -3.68
N ALA A 351 -8.74 -3.26 -4.63
CA ALA A 351 -8.78 -2.24 -5.67
C ALA A 351 -10.00 -2.42 -6.60
N VAL A 352 -10.36 -3.66 -6.93
CA VAL A 352 -11.59 -3.97 -7.69
C VAL A 352 -12.85 -3.54 -6.93
N ILE A 353 -12.93 -3.83 -5.62
CA ILE A 353 -14.03 -3.39 -4.76
C ILE A 353 -14.07 -1.86 -4.69
N ALA A 354 -12.92 -1.20 -4.60
CA ALA A 354 -12.84 0.26 -4.57
C ALA A 354 -13.35 0.89 -5.89
N ILE A 355 -13.01 0.31 -7.04
CA ILE A 355 -13.57 0.74 -8.35
C ILE A 355 -15.09 0.56 -8.36
N ALA A 356 -15.61 -0.55 -7.82
CA ALA A 356 -17.05 -0.78 -7.76
C ALA A 356 -17.78 0.32 -6.98
N THR A 357 -17.18 0.85 -5.91
CA THR A 357 -17.81 1.95 -5.14
C THR A 357 -17.98 3.21 -5.98
N ILE A 358 -17.01 3.60 -6.80
CA ILE A 358 -17.17 4.76 -7.68
C ILE A 358 -18.03 4.44 -8.91
N MET A 359 -18.09 3.20 -9.35
CA MET A 359 -18.99 2.80 -10.42
C MET A 359 -20.46 3.09 -10.08
N ILE A 360 -20.87 2.87 -8.82
CA ILE A 360 -22.23 3.08 -8.34
C ILE A 360 -22.48 4.49 -7.77
N THR A 361 -21.44 5.28 -7.48
CA THR A 361 -21.58 6.68 -7.04
C THR A 361 -21.42 7.67 -8.19
N GLY A 362 -20.70 7.30 -9.24
CA GLY A 362 -20.55 8.05 -10.49
C GLY A 362 -19.53 9.18 -10.46
N THR A 363 -19.25 9.77 -9.30
CA THR A 363 -18.34 10.92 -9.14
C THR A 363 -17.58 10.82 -7.84
N ILE A 364 -16.44 11.50 -7.77
CA ILE A 364 -15.70 11.65 -6.50
C ILE A 364 -16.51 12.56 -5.58
N ALA A 365 -16.77 12.08 -4.37
CA ALA A 365 -17.50 12.82 -3.35
C ALA A 365 -16.71 14.04 -2.86
N GLN A 366 -17.42 15.02 -2.31
CA GLN A 366 -16.81 16.11 -1.57
C GLN A 366 -16.05 15.53 -0.35
N GLY A 367 -14.76 15.73 -0.27
CA GLY A 367 -13.85 15.07 0.71
C GLY A 367 -12.94 14.02 0.08
N GLY A 368 -13.11 13.71 -1.21
CA GLY A 368 -12.16 12.92 -1.98
C GLY A 368 -12.48 11.42 -2.11
N PRO A 369 -11.52 10.66 -2.66
CA PRO A 369 -11.72 9.24 -2.96
C PRO A 369 -12.02 8.36 -1.75
N THR A 370 -11.46 8.67 -0.58
CA THR A 370 -11.72 7.93 0.68
C THR A 370 -13.20 8.02 1.09
N ILE A 371 -13.80 9.20 0.96
CA ILE A 371 -15.22 9.42 1.24
C ILE A 371 -16.08 8.73 0.18
N THR A 372 -15.68 8.77 -1.10
CA THR A 372 -16.34 8.03 -2.18
C THR A 372 -16.40 6.54 -1.90
N TYR A 373 -15.26 5.97 -1.49
CA TYR A 373 -15.20 4.56 -1.07
C TYR A 373 -16.18 4.29 0.08
N ALA A 374 -16.13 5.12 1.13
CA ALA A 374 -16.98 4.93 2.29
C ALA A 374 -18.47 5.01 1.96
N GLN A 375 -18.88 5.93 1.10
CA GLN A 375 -20.27 6.04 0.63
C GLN A 375 -20.72 4.79 -0.13
N GLY A 376 -19.92 4.30 -1.08
CA GLY A 376 -20.20 3.07 -1.80
C GLY A 376 -20.20 1.84 -0.87
N PHE A 377 -19.27 1.79 0.07
CA PHE A 377 -19.19 0.74 1.08
C PHE A 377 -20.42 0.73 2.01
N GLY A 378 -20.93 1.90 2.39
CA GLY A 378 -22.17 2.03 3.14
C GLY A 378 -23.38 1.43 2.40
N LYS A 379 -23.45 1.62 1.07
CA LYS A 379 -24.48 0.95 0.23
C LYS A 379 -24.29 -0.57 0.25
N PHE A 380 -23.07 -1.08 0.13
CA PHE A 380 -22.82 -2.52 0.21
C PHE A 380 -23.18 -3.11 1.58
N ALA A 381 -22.87 -2.40 2.66
CA ALA A 381 -23.22 -2.81 4.02
C ALA A 381 -24.75 -2.85 4.26
N ALA A 382 -25.51 -1.98 3.60
CA ALA A 382 -26.95 -1.95 3.69
C ALA A 382 -27.63 -3.24 3.18
N ILE A 383 -27.00 -3.98 2.26
CA ILE A 383 -27.51 -5.26 1.75
C ILE A 383 -27.67 -6.30 2.88
N ILE A 384 -26.78 -6.26 3.87
CA ILE A 384 -26.82 -7.16 5.03
C ILE A 384 -27.50 -6.53 6.26
N GLY A 385 -28.25 -5.44 6.07
CA GLY A 385 -29.04 -4.79 7.12
C GLY A 385 -28.24 -3.87 8.05
N ILE A 386 -27.00 -3.50 7.70
CA ILE A 386 -26.25 -2.47 8.43
C ILE A 386 -26.73 -1.08 7.97
N ASP A 387 -27.01 -0.20 8.91
CA ASP A 387 -27.36 1.19 8.61
C ASP A 387 -26.28 1.82 7.71
N PRO A 388 -26.64 2.47 6.58
CA PRO A 388 -25.67 3.02 5.62
C PRO A 388 -24.66 3.99 6.24
N LYS A 389 -25.08 4.77 7.25
CA LYS A 389 -24.18 5.70 7.96
C LYS A 389 -23.14 4.95 8.79
N VAL A 390 -23.56 3.90 9.51
CA VAL A 390 -22.64 3.01 10.24
C VAL A 390 -21.74 2.27 9.26
N GLY A 391 -22.27 1.79 8.14
CA GLY A 391 -21.50 1.17 7.07
C GLY A 391 -20.44 2.12 6.50
N MET A 392 -20.77 3.39 6.29
CA MET A 392 -19.83 4.42 5.84
C MET A 392 -18.71 4.63 6.88
N SER A 393 -19.03 4.74 8.17
CA SER A 393 -18.03 4.86 9.24
C SER A 393 -17.14 3.62 9.34
N LEU A 394 -17.68 2.42 9.17
CA LEU A 394 -16.90 1.17 9.12
C LEU A 394 -15.95 1.15 7.91
N GLY A 395 -16.40 1.61 6.75
CA GLY A 395 -15.55 1.76 5.55
C GLY A 395 -14.40 2.74 5.79
N LEU A 396 -14.67 3.89 6.40
CA LEU A 396 -13.64 4.87 6.79
C LEU A 396 -12.69 4.31 7.84
N LEU A 397 -13.20 3.57 8.83
CA LEU A 397 -12.38 2.93 9.86
C LEU A 397 -11.45 1.88 9.24
N ALA A 398 -11.94 1.09 8.29
CA ALA A 398 -11.13 0.13 7.55
C ALA A 398 -9.98 0.83 6.82
N ILE A 399 -10.26 1.86 6.00
CA ILE A 399 -9.22 2.65 5.33
C ILE A 399 -8.23 3.22 6.34
N ASN A 400 -8.72 3.77 7.43
CA ASN A 400 -7.88 4.44 8.40
C ASN A 400 -6.99 3.47 9.18
N SER A 401 -7.47 2.26 9.44
CA SER A 401 -6.64 1.21 10.04
C SER A 401 -5.44 0.87 9.14
N PHE A 402 -5.63 0.85 7.81
CA PHE A 402 -4.54 0.64 6.84
C PHE A 402 -3.61 1.84 6.76
N LEU A 403 -4.18 3.04 6.70
CA LEU A 403 -3.40 4.28 6.66
C LEU A 403 -2.45 4.38 7.87
N LEU A 404 -2.96 4.12 9.07
CA LEU A 404 -2.16 4.15 10.29
C LEU A 404 -1.07 3.06 10.28
N THR A 405 -1.41 1.83 9.86
CA THR A 405 -0.45 0.73 9.77
C THR A 405 0.69 1.07 8.80
N SER A 406 0.35 1.53 7.60
CA SER A 406 1.34 1.92 6.60
C SER A 406 2.13 3.16 7.02
N LEU A 407 1.50 4.13 7.68
CA LEU A 407 2.14 5.35 8.20
C LEU A 407 3.19 5.04 9.27
N ASP A 408 2.87 4.16 10.22
CA ASP A 408 3.80 3.75 11.27
C ASP A 408 4.97 2.95 10.68
N THR A 409 4.67 2.02 9.77
CA THR A 409 5.67 1.22 9.08
C THR A 409 6.57 2.11 8.23
N ALA A 410 6.02 3.07 7.47
CA ALA A 410 6.79 4.02 6.67
C ALA A 410 7.72 4.87 7.55
N THR A 411 7.22 5.38 8.69
CA THR A 411 8.02 6.18 9.63
C THR A 411 9.18 5.35 10.19
N ARG A 412 8.93 4.09 10.56
CA ARG A 412 9.93 3.16 11.07
C ARG A 412 10.96 2.80 10.00
N LEU A 413 10.52 2.52 8.77
CA LEU A 413 11.42 2.23 7.65
C LEU A 413 12.28 3.43 7.28
N THR A 414 11.72 4.66 7.29
CA THR A 414 12.49 5.90 7.08
C THR A 414 13.58 6.03 8.14
N ARG A 415 13.25 5.79 9.40
CA ARG A 415 14.23 5.77 10.50
C ARG A 415 15.35 4.75 10.25
N TYR A 416 15.01 3.49 9.90
CA TYR A 416 16.02 2.46 9.62
C TYR A 416 16.93 2.86 8.46
N GLN A 417 16.38 3.40 7.38
CA GLN A 417 17.18 3.81 6.22
C GLN A 417 18.06 5.02 6.52
N ILE A 418 17.62 5.98 7.35
CA ILE A 418 18.45 7.09 7.82
C ILE A 418 19.63 6.54 8.67
N GLN A 419 19.36 5.59 9.56
CA GLN A 419 20.40 4.94 10.36
C GLN A 419 21.36 4.15 9.47
N GLU A 420 20.88 3.40 8.50
CA GLU A 420 21.68 2.62 7.55
C GLU A 420 22.54 3.54 6.67
N LEU A 421 21.98 4.63 6.13
CA LEU A 421 22.72 5.61 5.34
C LEU A 421 23.82 6.30 6.14
N SER A 422 23.61 6.54 7.43
CA SER A 422 24.59 7.13 8.35
C SER A 422 25.61 6.11 8.90
N ASN A 423 25.57 4.84 8.46
CA ASN A 423 26.30 3.72 9.03
C ASN A 423 26.08 3.59 10.55
N MET A 424 24.83 3.69 11.00
CA MET A 424 24.35 3.56 12.39
C MET A 424 24.92 4.63 13.35
N LYS A 425 25.41 5.76 12.83
CA LYS A 425 25.91 6.87 13.67
C LYS A 425 24.80 7.69 14.30
N ILE A 426 23.62 7.73 13.67
CA ILE A 426 22.44 8.43 14.17
C ILE A 426 21.61 7.43 15.00
N ASP A 427 21.27 7.84 16.24
CA ASP A 427 20.45 7.04 17.13
C ASP A 427 18.97 6.96 16.64
N LYS A 428 18.21 6.01 17.18
CA LYS A 428 16.84 5.75 16.74
C LYS A 428 15.87 6.93 17.00
N TYR A 429 16.10 7.70 18.06
CA TYR A 429 15.21 8.83 18.42
C TYR A 429 15.43 9.99 17.46
N THR A 430 16.69 10.37 17.25
CA THR A 430 17.08 11.43 16.31
C THR A 430 16.65 11.09 14.88
N ALA A 431 16.87 9.85 14.42
CA ALA A 431 16.42 9.41 13.09
C ALA A 431 14.89 9.46 12.94
N THR A 432 14.14 9.13 14.01
CA THR A 432 12.67 9.24 14.00
C THR A 432 12.20 10.69 13.94
N VAL A 433 12.83 11.59 14.73
CA VAL A 433 12.52 13.03 14.67
C VAL A 433 12.75 13.57 13.27
N ILE A 434 13.87 13.22 12.62
CA ILE A 434 14.15 13.62 11.24
C ILE A 434 13.06 13.13 10.29
N ALA A 435 12.65 11.86 10.38
CA ALA A 435 11.62 11.28 9.54
C ALA A 435 10.26 11.99 9.70
N VAL A 436 9.81 12.19 10.94
CA VAL A 436 8.53 12.86 11.25
C VAL A 436 8.58 14.33 10.85
N ALA A 437 9.66 15.04 11.19
CA ALA A 437 9.82 16.45 10.84
C ALA A 437 9.84 16.68 9.32
N ALA A 438 10.52 15.83 8.56
CA ALA A 438 10.54 15.91 7.10
C ALA A 438 9.13 15.68 6.49
N GLY A 439 8.39 14.68 6.96
CA GLY A 439 7.01 14.44 6.55
C GLY A 439 6.08 15.60 6.90
N MET A 440 6.18 16.13 8.12
CA MET A 440 5.40 17.30 8.56
C MET A 440 5.75 18.58 7.80
N ALA A 441 7.03 18.84 7.56
CA ALA A 441 7.47 20.01 6.79
C ALA A 441 6.86 19.97 5.37
N LEU A 442 6.87 18.80 4.72
CA LEU A 442 6.25 18.62 3.41
C LEU A 442 4.73 18.79 3.47
N LEU A 443 4.09 18.25 4.51
CA LEU A 443 2.63 18.36 4.70
C LEU A 443 2.15 19.79 4.95
N LEU A 444 2.90 20.57 5.69
CA LEU A 444 2.52 21.95 6.06
C LEU A 444 2.81 22.97 4.96
N THR A 445 3.55 22.60 3.92
CA THR A 445 3.80 23.48 2.77
C THR A 445 2.54 23.66 1.93
N LYS A 446 2.44 24.81 1.28
CA LYS A 446 1.38 25.14 0.33
C LYS A 446 1.94 25.03 -1.08
N ALA A 447 1.14 24.48 -1.99
CA ALA A 447 1.46 24.39 -3.41
C ALA A 447 0.47 25.25 -4.20
N HIS A 448 0.84 25.65 -5.40
CA HIS A 448 -0.06 26.35 -6.32
C HIS A 448 -0.63 25.35 -7.32
N GLY A 449 -1.93 25.44 -7.55
CA GLY A 449 -2.61 24.66 -8.58
C GLY A 449 -2.40 25.25 -9.99
N PRO A 450 -2.90 24.57 -11.03
CA PRO A 450 -2.75 25.00 -12.42
C PRO A 450 -3.30 26.41 -12.71
N THR A 451 -4.27 26.87 -11.93
CA THR A 451 -4.93 28.18 -12.07
C THR A 451 -4.40 29.23 -11.09
N GLY A 452 -3.23 29.01 -10.46
CA GLY A 452 -2.65 29.90 -9.47
C GLY A 452 -3.31 29.83 -8.07
N ASN A 453 -4.39 29.06 -7.90
CA ASN A 453 -5.04 28.86 -6.62
C ASN A 453 -4.13 28.07 -5.65
N VAL A 454 -4.17 28.41 -4.38
CA VAL A 454 -3.42 27.69 -3.36
C VAL A 454 -4.14 26.36 -3.09
N ILE A 455 -3.42 25.26 -3.30
CA ILE A 455 -3.88 23.92 -3.00
C ILE A 455 -3.06 23.31 -1.86
N PRO A 456 -3.63 22.39 -1.07
CA PRO A 456 -2.86 21.65 -0.09
C PRO A 456 -1.71 20.89 -0.77
N ALA A 457 -0.50 20.96 -0.23
CA ALA A 457 0.67 20.31 -0.84
C ALA A 457 0.48 18.80 -1.02
N TRP A 458 -0.23 18.14 -0.11
CA TRP A 458 -0.50 16.70 -0.22
C TRP A 458 -1.25 16.30 -1.50
N ALA A 459 -2.23 17.12 -1.94
CA ALA A 459 -2.98 16.85 -3.17
C ALA A 459 -2.09 17.00 -4.42
N ALA A 460 -1.17 17.98 -4.38
CA ALA A 460 -0.18 18.18 -5.41
C ALA A 460 0.88 17.05 -5.42
N ILE A 461 1.22 16.49 -4.25
CA ILE A 461 2.26 15.47 -4.09
C ILE A 461 1.78 14.08 -4.55
N TRP A 462 0.47 13.80 -4.57
CA TRP A 462 -0.06 12.48 -4.90
C TRP A 462 0.50 11.86 -6.21
N PRO A 463 0.57 12.58 -7.34
CA PRO A 463 1.17 12.03 -8.57
C PRO A 463 2.67 11.72 -8.42
N ILE A 464 3.43 12.53 -7.66
CA ILE A 464 4.85 12.28 -7.40
C ILE A 464 5.00 11.07 -6.47
N PHE A 465 4.14 10.94 -5.47
CA PHE A 465 4.09 9.76 -4.61
C PHE A 465 3.86 8.49 -5.45
N GLY A 466 2.86 8.49 -6.34
CA GLY A 466 2.60 7.36 -7.24
C GLY A 466 3.80 7.04 -8.13
N ALA A 467 4.41 8.05 -8.76
CA ALA A 467 5.60 7.88 -9.59
C ALA A 467 6.81 7.36 -8.80
N SER A 468 7.07 7.93 -7.61
CA SER A 468 8.19 7.48 -6.77
C SER A 468 7.99 6.04 -6.28
N ASN A 469 6.77 5.70 -5.85
CA ASN A 469 6.43 4.37 -5.41
C ASN A 469 6.60 3.32 -6.51
N GLN A 470 6.15 3.64 -7.72
CA GLN A 470 6.33 2.79 -8.90
C GLN A 470 7.80 2.62 -9.28
N LEU A 471 8.60 3.67 -9.11
CA LEU A 471 10.03 3.62 -9.41
C LEU A 471 10.81 2.79 -8.37
N VAL A 472 10.44 2.83 -7.08
CA VAL A 472 10.97 1.89 -6.08
C VAL A 472 10.72 0.46 -6.52
N ALA A 473 9.50 0.15 -7.02
CA ALA A 473 9.18 -1.18 -7.52
C ALA A 473 10.07 -1.58 -8.71
N ALA A 474 10.28 -0.69 -9.66
CA ALA A 474 11.17 -0.95 -10.78
C ALA A 474 12.61 -1.24 -10.33
N LEU A 475 13.14 -0.46 -9.37
CA LEU A 475 14.50 -0.65 -8.83
C LEU A 475 14.63 -1.95 -7.99
N ALA A 476 13.59 -2.31 -7.25
CA ALA A 476 13.53 -3.59 -6.54
C ALA A 476 13.50 -4.76 -7.54
N LEU A 477 12.66 -4.72 -8.57
CA LEU A 477 12.62 -5.72 -9.64
C LEU A 477 13.94 -5.83 -10.39
N LEU A 478 14.62 -4.71 -10.63
CA LEU A 478 15.96 -4.70 -11.24
C LEU A 478 16.95 -5.48 -10.36
N THR A 479 16.94 -5.22 -9.05
CA THR A 479 17.81 -5.90 -8.08
C THR A 479 17.50 -7.41 -8.03
N ILE A 480 16.22 -7.78 -7.98
CA ILE A 480 15.75 -9.16 -8.02
C ILE A 480 16.19 -9.84 -9.32
N GLY A 481 16.02 -9.18 -10.46
CA GLY A 481 16.41 -9.69 -11.77
C GLY A 481 17.92 -9.92 -11.90
N VAL A 482 18.74 -9.01 -11.35
CA VAL A 482 20.20 -9.18 -11.28
C VAL A 482 20.57 -10.37 -10.39
N TRP A 483 19.97 -10.46 -9.20
CA TRP A 483 20.21 -11.56 -8.27
C TRP A 483 19.82 -12.92 -8.86
N VAL A 484 18.61 -13.06 -9.41
CA VAL A 484 18.12 -14.30 -10.02
C VAL A 484 19.01 -14.74 -11.18
N GLY A 485 19.36 -13.80 -12.07
CA GLY A 485 20.20 -14.10 -13.22
C GLY A 485 21.63 -14.51 -12.84
N LYS A 486 22.25 -13.84 -11.87
CA LYS A 486 23.65 -14.08 -11.47
C LYS A 486 23.80 -15.20 -10.44
N ALA A 487 23.00 -15.19 -9.38
CA ALA A 487 23.13 -16.14 -8.28
C ALA A 487 22.44 -17.46 -8.55
N LEU A 488 21.15 -17.41 -8.95
CA LEU A 488 20.37 -18.61 -9.20
C LEU A 488 20.59 -19.19 -10.60
N LYS A 489 21.15 -18.40 -11.53
CA LYS A 489 21.32 -18.75 -12.96
C LYS A 489 20.02 -19.24 -13.58
N LYS A 490 18.91 -18.59 -13.20
CA LYS A 490 17.55 -18.89 -13.67
C LYS A 490 17.01 -17.79 -14.57
N ASP A 491 15.91 -18.07 -15.23
CA ASP A 491 15.20 -17.08 -16.05
C ASP A 491 14.70 -15.93 -15.18
N ASN A 492 15.14 -14.71 -15.49
CA ASN A 492 14.80 -13.49 -14.77
C ASN A 492 13.80 -12.59 -15.52
N ARG A 493 13.24 -13.05 -16.65
CA ARG A 493 12.32 -12.26 -17.48
C ARG A 493 11.07 -11.83 -16.72
N PHE A 494 10.60 -12.63 -15.77
CA PHE A 494 9.46 -12.31 -14.92
C PHE A 494 9.69 -11.04 -14.05
N ALA A 495 10.94 -10.69 -13.76
CA ALA A 495 11.32 -9.46 -13.06
C ALA A 495 11.72 -8.35 -14.05
N MET A 496 12.48 -8.69 -15.10
CA MET A 496 13.05 -7.70 -16.01
C MET A 496 12.01 -7.04 -16.93
N TYR A 497 11.00 -7.77 -17.44
CA TYR A 497 9.96 -7.15 -18.28
C TYR A 497 9.07 -6.18 -17.49
N PRO A 498 8.52 -6.54 -16.32
CA PRO A 498 7.84 -5.58 -15.47
C PRO A 498 8.72 -4.39 -15.09
N MET A 499 9.98 -4.63 -14.75
CA MET A 499 10.94 -3.56 -14.42
C MET A 499 11.06 -2.54 -15.53
N TRP A 500 11.28 -2.97 -16.79
CA TRP A 500 11.40 -2.05 -17.93
C TRP A 500 10.12 -1.27 -18.18
N PHE A 501 8.97 -1.96 -18.13
CA PHE A 501 7.67 -1.30 -18.28
C PHE A 501 7.48 -0.20 -17.23
N MET A 502 7.73 -0.54 -15.95
CA MET A 502 7.57 0.41 -14.84
C MET A 502 8.55 1.58 -14.94
N LEU A 503 9.80 1.31 -15.28
CA LEU A 503 10.83 2.32 -15.43
C LEU A 503 10.47 3.34 -16.53
N VAL A 504 10.15 2.86 -17.72
CA VAL A 504 9.78 3.72 -18.86
C VAL A 504 8.54 4.55 -18.54
N THR A 505 7.51 3.90 -18.00
CA THR A 505 6.25 4.56 -17.61
C THR A 505 6.48 5.64 -16.56
N THR A 506 7.30 5.35 -15.54
CA THR A 506 7.56 6.32 -14.46
C THR A 506 8.44 7.47 -14.91
N VAL A 507 9.47 7.20 -15.71
CA VAL A 507 10.32 8.26 -16.29
C VAL A 507 9.48 9.20 -17.14
N ALA A 508 8.59 8.66 -17.97
CA ALA A 508 7.66 9.46 -18.75
C ALA A 508 6.73 10.30 -17.86
N ALA A 509 6.15 9.68 -16.81
CA ALA A 509 5.27 10.38 -15.86
C ALA A 509 5.99 11.53 -15.13
N LEU A 510 7.20 11.30 -14.63
CA LEU A 510 8.01 12.35 -14.01
C LEU A 510 8.35 13.47 -15.00
N GLY A 511 8.65 13.14 -16.27
CA GLY A 511 8.88 14.12 -17.33
C GLY A 511 7.63 14.99 -17.58
N PHE A 512 6.44 14.39 -17.66
CA PHE A 512 5.20 15.14 -17.79
C PHE A 512 4.92 16.01 -16.56
N LEU A 513 5.10 15.48 -15.34
CA LEU A 513 4.91 16.24 -14.10
C LEU A 513 5.86 17.44 -14.02
N ILE A 514 7.13 17.28 -14.41
CA ILE A 514 8.09 18.40 -14.45
C ILE A 514 7.63 19.44 -15.47
N LYS A 515 7.31 19.02 -16.70
CA LYS A 515 6.86 19.91 -17.78
C LYS A 515 5.62 20.71 -17.37
N ASP A 516 4.58 20.03 -16.87
CA ASP A 516 3.32 20.67 -16.54
C ASP A 516 3.48 21.65 -15.38
N ASN A 517 4.20 21.26 -14.31
CA ASN A 517 4.41 22.14 -13.14
C ASN A 517 5.38 23.30 -13.41
N MET A 518 6.23 23.20 -14.42
CA MET A 518 7.06 24.33 -14.89
C MET A 518 6.30 25.29 -15.81
N ALA A 519 5.26 24.80 -16.51
CA ALA A 519 4.46 25.58 -17.44
C ALA A 519 3.39 26.45 -16.77
N TYR A 520 3.15 26.31 -15.46
CA TYR A 520 2.20 27.14 -14.73
C TYR A 520 2.71 28.58 -14.60
N GLU A 521 1.80 29.54 -14.54
CA GLU A 521 2.11 30.98 -14.32
C GLU A 521 2.99 31.19 -13.07
N HIS A 522 2.76 30.37 -12.04
CA HIS A 522 3.62 30.23 -10.86
C HIS A 522 4.19 28.81 -10.81
N PRO A 523 5.44 28.58 -11.26
CA PRO A 523 6.05 27.25 -11.28
C PRO A 523 6.05 26.58 -9.91
N ASN A 524 5.64 25.31 -9.88
CA ASN A 524 5.47 24.57 -8.63
C ASN A 524 6.75 23.82 -8.25
N TYR A 525 7.77 24.57 -7.81
CA TYR A 525 9.08 24.03 -7.48
C TYR A 525 9.05 22.91 -6.41
N ILE A 526 8.05 22.92 -5.51
CA ILE A 526 7.86 21.85 -4.52
C ILE A 526 7.64 20.48 -5.17
N LEU A 527 7.07 20.47 -6.38
CA LEU A 527 6.85 19.25 -7.16
C LEU A 527 7.97 19.00 -8.16
N VAL A 528 8.48 20.06 -8.77
CA VAL A 528 9.51 19.97 -9.82
C VAL A 528 10.83 19.43 -9.24
N VAL A 529 11.29 20.00 -8.12
CA VAL A 529 12.59 19.65 -7.54
C VAL A 529 12.65 18.17 -7.09
N PRO A 530 11.69 17.64 -6.30
CA PRO A 530 11.68 16.21 -5.98
C PRO A 530 11.58 15.32 -7.23
N SER A 531 10.77 15.70 -8.23
CA SER A 531 10.65 14.93 -9.47
C SER A 531 11.98 14.85 -10.24
N ILE A 532 12.73 15.94 -10.32
CA ILE A 532 14.07 15.94 -10.93
C ILE A 532 15.03 15.07 -10.14
N ILE A 533 15.06 15.20 -8.81
CA ILE A 533 15.93 14.39 -7.94
C ILE A 533 15.62 12.89 -8.14
N LEU A 534 14.34 12.49 -8.09
CA LEU A 534 13.92 11.12 -8.31
C LEU A 534 14.36 10.59 -9.68
N LEU A 535 14.18 11.40 -10.73
CA LEU A 535 14.59 11.04 -12.10
C LEU A 535 16.10 10.82 -12.20
N VAL A 536 16.90 11.73 -11.65
CA VAL A 536 18.37 11.64 -11.67
C VAL A 536 18.83 10.40 -10.89
N LEU A 537 18.31 10.19 -9.69
CA LEU A 537 18.65 9.01 -8.86
C LEU A 537 18.30 7.70 -9.58
N ALA A 538 17.14 7.65 -10.25
CA ALA A 538 16.73 6.49 -11.01
C ALA A 538 17.67 6.19 -12.19
N ILE A 539 18.02 7.19 -12.98
CA ILE A 539 18.95 7.04 -14.11
C ILE A 539 20.32 6.55 -13.61
N MET A 540 20.83 7.13 -12.52
CA MET A 540 22.10 6.71 -11.93
C MET A 540 22.04 5.26 -11.44
N MET A 541 20.94 4.84 -10.78
CA MET A 541 20.75 3.48 -10.29
C MET A 541 20.71 2.46 -11.45
N VAL A 542 19.97 2.77 -12.51
CA VAL A 542 19.93 1.92 -13.72
C VAL A 542 21.31 1.78 -14.33
N PHE A 543 22.08 2.87 -14.42
CA PHE A 543 23.43 2.85 -14.96
C PHE A 543 24.39 1.98 -14.13
N GLU A 544 24.36 2.08 -12.80
CA GLU A 544 25.15 1.22 -11.92
C GLU A 544 24.73 -0.26 -12.03
N SER A 545 23.42 -0.53 -12.19
CA SER A 545 22.92 -1.89 -12.36
C SER A 545 23.33 -2.52 -13.69
N LEU A 546 23.33 -1.72 -14.79
CA LEU A 546 23.83 -2.20 -16.08
C LEU A 546 25.33 -2.48 -16.07
N LYS A 547 26.11 -1.69 -15.33
CA LYS A 547 27.53 -2.00 -15.09
C LYS A 547 27.70 -3.30 -14.32
N ALA A 548 26.90 -3.50 -13.26
CA ALA A 548 26.93 -4.72 -12.47
C ALA A 548 26.58 -5.96 -13.29
N LEU A 549 25.60 -5.86 -14.20
CA LEU A 549 25.25 -6.96 -15.10
C LEU A 549 26.39 -7.37 -16.05
N LYS A 550 27.21 -6.38 -16.49
CA LYS A 550 28.35 -6.63 -17.38
C LYS A 550 29.60 -7.11 -16.66
N ASN A 551 29.69 -6.94 -15.34
CA ASN A 551 30.89 -7.29 -14.57
C ASN A 551 30.84 -8.76 -14.15
N PRO A 552 31.78 -9.64 -14.63
CA PRO A 552 31.83 -11.05 -14.24
C PRO A 552 32.34 -11.29 -12.82
N ASP A 553 33.00 -10.30 -12.20
CA ASP A 553 33.75 -10.46 -10.92
C ASP A 553 32.89 -10.34 -9.66
N ILE A 554 31.59 -10.05 -9.77
CA ILE A 554 30.70 -10.14 -8.61
C ILE A 554 30.44 -11.61 -8.33
N LYS A 555 31.29 -12.20 -7.48
CA LYS A 555 31.19 -13.60 -7.05
C LYS A 555 29.88 -13.86 -6.31
N ALA A 556 29.20 -14.94 -6.73
CA ALA A 556 28.01 -15.48 -6.10
C ALA A 556 28.23 -15.84 -4.62
#